data_36b2ffda4ae094e83a95d429fb84e7a9
#
_entry.id   36b2ffda4ae094e83a95d429fb84e7a9
#
_cell.length_a   1.000
_cell.length_b   1.000
_cell.length_c   1.000
_cell.angle_alpha   90.00
_cell.angle_beta   90.00
_cell.angle_gamma   90.00
#
_symmetry.space_group_name_H-M   'P 1'
#
loop_
_entity.id
_entity.type
_entity.pdbx_description
1 polymer ?
#
loop_
_entity_poly.entity_id
_entity_poly.type
_entity_poly.pdbx_seq_one_letter_code
_entity_poly.pdbx_strand_id
1 'polypeptide(L)'
;MTLSLNKELPKWRQFYILTKPRVTQLAVFCAVIGMFLATPGMVPWRILLGGSLGITLLASAAFAVNCLIEQKVDAKMKRTAWRPSATGELSVKSILIFSAILGASGMLLLWYFANPLTMWLTFFTFVGYAVVYTWFLKPATSQNIVIGGLSGAMPPALGWAAVADQVPPEAWLLVLIIFVWTPPHFW
;
A
#
# COMPACT_ATOMS: atom_id res chain seq x y z
N MET A 1 10.69 -5.16 27.69
CA MET A 1 11.41 -3.88 27.61
C MET A 1 11.05 -3.05 26.38
N THR A 2 10.38 -3.59 25.36
CA THR A 2 9.98 -2.90 24.11
C THR A 2 8.66 -2.12 24.16
N LEU A 3 7.79 -2.37 25.13
CA LEU A 3 6.47 -1.73 25.28
C LEU A 3 6.50 -0.27 25.77
N SER A 4 7.63 0.15 26.38
CA SER A 4 7.77 1.53 26.89
C SER A 4 8.30 2.52 25.85
N LEU A 5 8.92 2.06 24.77
CA LEU A 5 9.60 2.92 23.80
C LEU A 5 8.65 3.80 22.95
N ASN A 6 7.40 3.39 22.80
CA ASN A 6 6.45 4.14 21.96
C ASN A 6 5.72 5.27 22.70
N LYS A 7 5.62 5.21 24.02
CA LYS A 7 4.94 6.24 24.81
C LYS A 7 5.67 7.59 24.76
N GLU A 8 6.95 7.58 24.35
CA GLU A 8 7.78 8.77 24.18
C GLU A 8 7.83 9.30 22.74
N LEU A 9 7.24 8.55 21.76
CA LEU A 9 7.29 9.00 20.38
C LEU A 9 6.26 10.11 20.12
N PRO A 10 6.66 11.21 19.43
CA PRO A 10 5.74 12.23 19.04
C PRO A 10 4.64 11.66 18.12
N LYS A 11 3.41 12.20 18.20
CA LYS A 11 2.23 11.68 17.48
C LYS A 11 2.45 11.51 15.97
N TRP A 12 3.15 12.46 15.33
CA TRP A 12 3.46 12.36 13.90
C TRP A 12 4.27 11.10 13.55
N ARG A 13 5.21 10.70 14.40
CA ARG A 13 5.99 9.47 14.24
C ARG A 13 5.14 8.22 14.40
N GLN A 14 4.18 8.25 15.32
CA GLN A 14 3.25 7.15 15.51
C GLN A 14 2.40 6.94 14.24
N PHE A 15 1.88 8.00 13.63
CA PHE A 15 1.18 7.93 12.34
C PHE A 15 2.09 7.47 11.22
N TYR A 16 3.33 7.95 11.14
CA TYR A 16 4.32 7.53 10.14
C TYR A 16 4.60 6.02 10.21
N ILE A 17 4.65 5.43 11.40
CA ILE A 17 4.84 3.97 11.58
C ILE A 17 3.68 3.18 10.94
N LEU A 18 2.44 3.68 11.01
CA LEU A 18 1.28 3.00 10.42
C LEU A 18 1.37 2.90 8.89
N THR A 19 2.04 3.82 8.23
CA THR A 19 2.22 3.81 6.77
C THR A 19 3.18 2.73 6.27
N LYS A 20 3.87 2.01 7.17
CA LYS A 20 4.87 0.99 6.85
C LYS A 20 5.89 1.46 5.80
N PRO A 21 6.65 2.52 6.05
CA PRO A 21 7.40 3.26 5.04
C PRO A 21 8.34 2.39 4.17
N ARG A 22 8.97 1.37 4.74
CA ARG A 22 9.84 0.45 3.98
C ARG A 22 9.08 -0.32 2.90
N VAL A 23 7.87 -0.80 3.24
CA VAL A 23 7.03 -1.56 2.29
C VAL A 23 6.44 -0.61 1.25
N THR A 24 5.99 0.56 1.67
CA THR A 24 5.46 1.59 0.76
C THR A 24 6.53 2.05 -0.23
N GLN A 25 7.77 2.28 0.20
CA GLN A 25 8.89 2.66 -0.67
C GLN A 25 9.18 1.58 -1.71
N LEU A 26 9.16 0.30 -1.34
CA LEU A 26 9.35 -0.80 -2.27
C LEU A 26 8.23 -0.86 -3.32
N ALA A 27 6.98 -0.71 -2.89
CA ALA A 27 5.84 -0.68 -3.81
C ALA A 27 5.94 0.49 -4.80
N VAL A 28 6.28 1.68 -4.31
CA VAL A 28 6.47 2.88 -5.15
C VAL A 28 7.65 2.69 -6.10
N PHE A 29 8.74 2.10 -5.66
CA PHE A 29 9.87 1.77 -6.52
C PHE A 29 9.47 0.85 -7.67
N CYS A 30 8.68 -0.21 -7.40
CA CYS A 30 8.14 -1.08 -8.45
C CYS A 30 7.18 -0.32 -9.39
N ALA A 31 6.38 0.62 -8.88
CA ALA A 31 5.52 1.44 -9.71
C ALA A 31 6.34 2.37 -10.62
N VAL A 32 7.40 2.99 -10.11
CA VAL A 32 8.32 3.82 -10.90
C VAL A 32 8.99 3.00 -12.01
N ILE A 33 9.42 1.77 -11.73
CA ILE A 33 9.92 0.85 -12.78
C ILE A 33 8.85 0.65 -13.85
N GLY A 34 7.60 0.39 -13.46
CA GLY A 34 6.47 0.26 -14.39
C GLY A 34 6.27 1.52 -15.25
N MET A 35 6.42 2.71 -14.67
CA MET A 35 6.35 3.99 -15.41
C MET A 35 7.43 4.08 -16.50
N PHE A 36 8.68 3.70 -16.17
CA PHE A 36 9.79 3.74 -17.13
C PHE A 36 9.66 2.66 -18.22
N LEU A 37 9.11 1.52 -17.90
CA LEU A 37 8.86 0.46 -18.90
C LEU A 37 7.70 0.78 -19.84
N ALA A 38 6.79 1.65 -19.44
CA ALA A 38 5.63 2.06 -20.23
C ALA A 38 5.96 3.05 -21.36
N THR A 39 7.18 3.61 -21.41
CA THR A 39 7.57 4.61 -22.41
C THR A 39 9.01 4.39 -22.88
N PRO A 40 9.30 4.56 -24.19
CA PRO A 40 10.66 4.43 -24.72
C PRO A 40 11.60 5.58 -24.31
N GLY A 41 11.07 6.63 -23.71
CA GLY A 41 11.82 7.82 -23.30
C GLY A 41 11.71 8.13 -21.81
N MET A 42 12.02 9.38 -21.46
CA MET A 42 11.85 9.84 -20.08
C MET A 42 10.36 9.97 -19.72
N VAL A 43 10.00 9.44 -18.57
CA VAL A 43 8.67 9.66 -17.98
C VAL A 43 8.47 11.16 -17.74
N PRO A 44 7.32 11.74 -18.15
CA PRO A 44 7.02 13.14 -17.85
C PRO A 44 7.12 13.37 -16.33
N TRP A 45 7.97 14.32 -15.91
CA TRP A 45 8.27 14.56 -14.50
C TRP A 45 7.01 14.80 -13.65
N ARG A 46 5.97 15.38 -14.26
CA ARG A 46 4.68 15.62 -13.63
C ARG A 46 4.01 14.32 -13.22
N ILE A 47 4.01 13.32 -14.10
CA ILE A 47 3.47 11.98 -13.81
C ILE A 47 4.38 11.24 -12.85
N LEU A 48 5.69 11.33 -13.04
CA LEU A 48 6.66 10.67 -12.17
C LEU A 48 6.51 11.10 -10.71
N LEU A 49 6.47 12.40 -10.45
CA LEU A 49 6.35 12.91 -9.07
C LEU A 49 4.91 12.82 -8.55
N GLY A 50 3.95 13.32 -9.30
CA GLY A 50 2.55 13.35 -8.85
C GLY A 50 1.92 11.96 -8.77
N GLY A 51 2.18 11.11 -9.76
CA GLY A 51 1.71 9.71 -9.77
C GLY A 51 2.36 8.89 -8.65
N SER A 52 3.69 8.99 -8.48
CA SER A 52 4.39 8.30 -7.39
C SER A 52 3.90 8.76 -6.01
N LEU A 53 3.69 10.07 -5.82
CA LEU A 53 3.15 10.60 -4.57
C LEU A 53 1.72 10.11 -4.32
N GLY A 54 0.87 10.13 -5.35
CA GLY A 54 -0.50 9.63 -5.25
C GLY A 54 -0.57 8.15 -4.87
N ILE A 55 0.23 7.31 -5.53
CA ILE A 55 0.36 5.87 -5.18
C ILE A 55 0.89 5.72 -3.74
N THR A 56 1.89 6.52 -3.35
CA THR A 56 2.44 6.50 -1.98
C THR A 56 1.38 6.78 -0.93
N LEU A 57 0.56 7.80 -1.13
CA LEU A 57 -0.47 8.19 -0.17
C LEU A 57 -1.57 7.12 -0.06
N LEU A 58 -2.02 6.58 -1.20
CA LEU A 58 -3.06 5.55 -1.19
C LEU A 58 -2.55 4.23 -0.59
N ALA A 59 -1.32 3.83 -0.89
CA ALA A 59 -0.68 2.67 -0.26
C ALA A 59 -0.50 2.87 1.25
N SER A 60 -0.09 4.06 1.68
CA SER A 60 0.03 4.43 3.09
C SER A 60 -1.32 4.35 3.82
N ALA A 61 -2.40 4.82 3.17
CA ALA A 61 -3.75 4.68 3.69
C ALA A 61 -4.14 3.20 3.87
N ALA A 62 -3.82 2.35 2.88
CA ALA A 62 -4.09 0.91 2.94
C ALA A 62 -3.37 0.25 4.12
N PHE A 63 -2.10 0.58 4.36
CA PHE A 63 -1.34 0.05 5.48
C PHE A 63 -1.85 0.56 6.83
N ALA A 64 -2.31 1.80 6.93
CA ALA A 64 -2.89 2.33 8.16
C ALA A 64 -4.22 1.62 8.49
N VAL A 65 -5.10 1.38 7.51
CA VAL A 65 -6.32 0.58 7.68
C VAL A 65 -5.98 -0.87 8.05
N ASN A 66 -4.99 -1.47 7.40
CA ASN A 66 -4.51 -2.81 7.76
C ASN A 66 -4.07 -2.89 9.23
N CYS A 67 -3.26 -1.92 9.72
CA CYS A 67 -2.84 -1.86 11.12
C CYS A 67 -4.04 -1.71 12.08
N LEU A 68 -5.09 -1.00 11.67
CA LEU A 68 -6.31 -0.85 12.46
C LEU A 68 -7.09 -2.17 12.56
N ILE A 69 -7.29 -2.87 11.44
CA ILE A 69 -8.02 -4.14 11.42
C ILE A 69 -7.27 -5.19 12.24
N GLU A 70 -5.95 -5.22 12.13
CA GLU A 70 -5.10 -6.21 12.79
C GLU A 70 -4.76 -5.88 14.26
N GLN A 71 -5.19 -4.75 14.81
CA GLN A 71 -4.77 -4.26 16.13
C GLN A 71 -4.85 -5.32 17.25
N LYS A 72 -5.93 -6.13 17.27
CA LYS A 72 -6.13 -7.17 18.30
C LYS A 72 -5.17 -8.36 18.13
N VAL A 73 -4.82 -8.70 16.89
CA VAL A 73 -3.88 -9.77 16.56
C VAL A 73 -2.46 -9.28 16.79
N ASP A 74 -2.15 -8.07 16.33
CA ASP A 74 -0.84 -7.42 16.52
C ASP A 74 -0.46 -7.31 18.01
N ALA A 75 -1.43 -7.01 18.88
CA ALA A 75 -1.21 -6.92 20.32
C ALA A 75 -0.75 -8.26 20.94
N LYS A 76 -1.08 -9.41 20.34
CA LYS A 76 -0.67 -10.75 20.80
C LYS A 76 0.65 -11.20 20.21
N MET A 77 1.18 -10.55 19.19
CA MET A 77 2.40 -10.94 18.47
C MET A 77 3.59 -10.12 18.93
N LYS A 78 4.64 -10.76 19.46
CA LYS A 78 5.88 -10.10 19.94
C LYS A 78 6.48 -9.11 18.93
N ARG A 79 6.39 -9.41 17.63
CA ARG A 79 6.94 -8.59 16.53
C ARG A 79 6.17 -7.30 16.29
N THR A 80 4.87 -7.25 16.60
CA THR A 80 3.95 -6.15 16.22
C THR A 80 3.23 -5.52 17.40
N ALA A 81 3.33 -6.08 18.60
CA ALA A 81 2.70 -5.57 19.82
C ALA A 81 3.10 -4.13 20.19
N TRP A 82 4.22 -3.66 19.66
CA TRP A 82 4.71 -2.29 19.86
C TRP A 82 4.06 -1.25 18.95
N ARG A 83 3.25 -1.66 17.95
CA ARG A 83 2.60 -0.71 17.02
C ARG A 83 1.64 0.21 17.76
N PRO A 84 1.58 1.51 17.40
CA PRO A 84 0.68 2.47 18.04
C PRO A 84 -0.81 2.09 17.98
N SER A 85 -1.22 1.34 16.95
CA SER A 85 -2.57 0.77 16.85
C SER A 85 -2.82 -0.35 17.86
N ALA A 86 -1.80 -1.21 18.10
CA ALA A 86 -1.90 -2.35 18.99
C ALA A 86 -1.79 -1.96 20.47
N THR A 87 -1.00 -0.92 20.79
CA THR A 87 -0.84 -0.38 22.16
C THR A 87 -2.00 0.52 22.59
N GLY A 88 -2.87 0.94 21.64
CA GLY A 88 -3.98 1.85 21.92
C GLY A 88 -3.58 3.33 22.05
N GLU A 89 -2.33 3.69 21.72
CA GLU A 89 -1.85 5.08 21.76
C GLU A 89 -2.56 5.97 20.73
N LEU A 90 -2.96 5.38 19.59
CA LEU A 90 -3.78 6.03 18.57
C LEU A 90 -5.21 5.47 18.61
N SER A 91 -6.19 6.36 18.73
CA SER A 91 -7.59 5.97 18.69
C SER A 91 -8.01 5.48 17.30
N VAL A 92 -8.97 4.55 17.25
CA VAL A 92 -9.58 4.06 16.00
C VAL A 92 -10.02 5.22 15.11
N LYS A 93 -10.69 6.23 15.70
CA LYS A 93 -11.16 7.42 14.98
C LYS A 93 -10.00 8.20 14.33
N SER A 94 -8.91 8.39 15.07
CA SER A 94 -7.74 9.12 14.55
C SER A 94 -7.08 8.37 13.37
N ILE A 95 -6.99 7.04 13.43
CA ILE A 95 -6.43 6.23 12.35
C ILE A 95 -7.34 6.26 11.12
N LEU A 96 -8.67 6.19 11.30
CA LEU A 96 -9.62 6.27 10.19
C LEU A 96 -9.58 7.63 9.50
N ILE A 97 -9.56 8.73 10.27
CA ILE A 97 -9.45 10.08 9.71
C ILE A 97 -8.13 10.24 8.94
N PHE A 98 -7.03 9.80 9.53
CA PHE A 98 -5.73 9.84 8.88
C PHE A 98 -5.71 9.05 7.56
N SER A 99 -6.25 7.82 7.57
CA SER A 99 -6.35 6.99 6.36
C SER A 99 -7.26 7.62 5.30
N ALA A 100 -8.38 8.22 5.71
CA ALA A 100 -9.29 8.89 4.80
C ALA A 100 -8.65 10.11 4.13
N ILE A 101 -7.90 10.92 4.89
CA ILE A 101 -7.17 12.07 4.35
C ILE A 101 -6.10 11.61 3.36
N LEU A 102 -5.28 10.61 3.72
CA LEU A 102 -4.26 10.06 2.81
C LEU A 102 -4.90 9.47 1.54
N GLY A 103 -5.97 8.69 1.70
CA GLY A 103 -6.66 8.07 0.59
C GLY A 103 -7.28 9.08 -0.37
N ALA A 104 -8.03 10.06 0.14
CA ALA A 104 -8.63 11.12 -0.64
C ALA A 104 -7.57 11.97 -1.36
N SER A 105 -6.52 12.37 -0.65
CA SER A 105 -5.41 13.13 -1.23
C SER A 105 -4.69 12.34 -2.33
N GLY A 106 -4.44 11.04 -2.10
CA GLY A 106 -3.83 10.15 -3.09
C GLY A 106 -4.70 10.03 -4.35
N MET A 107 -6.02 9.83 -4.20
CA MET A 107 -6.95 9.76 -5.33
C MET A 107 -6.96 11.07 -6.12
N LEU A 108 -7.03 12.23 -5.45
CA LEU A 108 -7.01 13.54 -6.11
C LEU A 108 -5.72 13.78 -6.88
N LEU A 109 -4.57 13.40 -6.32
CA LEU A 109 -3.28 13.51 -7.00
C LEU A 109 -3.21 12.61 -8.23
N LEU A 110 -3.68 11.36 -8.15
CA LEU A 110 -3.72 10.45 -9.28
C LEU A 110 -4.66 10.95 -10.38
N TRP A 111 -5.82 11.46 -9.99
CA TRP A 111 -6.76 12.08 -10.94
C TRP A 111 -6.13 13.25 -11.69
N TYR A 112 -5.43 14.13 -10.97
CA TYR A 112 -4.89 15.37 -11.55
C TYR A 112 -3.57 15.19 -12.31
N PHE A 113 -2.66 14.36 -11.80
CA PHE A 113 -1.30 14.22 -12.32
C PHE A 113 -1.10 12.99 -13.22
N ALA A 114 -1.90 11.96 -13.06
CA ALA A 114 -1.89 10.77 -13.90
C ALA A 114 -3.18 10.71 -14.75
N ASN A 115 -4.06 9.79 -14.44
CA ASN A 115 -5.32 9.60 -15.16
C ASN A 115 -6.36 8.87 -14.27
N PRO A 116 -7.66 8.88 -14.67
CA PRO A 116 -8.73 8.19 -13.94
C PRO A 116 -8.52 6.67 -13.80
N LEU A 117 -7.96 6.04 -14.85
CA LEU A 117 -7.69 4.60 -14.83
C LEU A 117 -6.75 4.23 -13.67
N THR A 118 -5.61 4.93 -13.55
CA THR A 118 -4.65 4.71 -12.46
C THR A 118 -5.26 4.98 -11.10
N MET A 119 -6.05 6.04 -10.98
CA MET A 119 -6.75 6.35 -9.73
C MET A 119 -7.65 5.18 -9.30
N TRP A 120 -8.50 4.67 -10.20
CA TRP A 120 -9.41 3.57 -9.87
C TRP A 120 -8.68 2.26 -9.63
N LEU A 121 -7.67 1.92 -10.44
CA LEU A 121 -6.86 0.72 -10.23
C LEU A 121 -6.15 0.75 -8.87
N THR A 122 -5.59 1.90 -8.49
CA THR A 122 -4.92 2.05 -7.19
C THR A 122 -5.94 1.97 -6.05
N PHE A 123 -7.13 2.55 -6.22
CA PHE A 123 -8.21 2.43 -5.24
C PHE A 123 -8.70 0.99 -5.08
N PHE A 124 -8.92 0.26 -6.16
CA PHE A 124 -9.31 -1.15 -6.06
C PHE A 124 -8.20 -2.03 -5.47
N THR A 125 -6.94 -1.71 -5.73
CA THR A 125 -5.80 -2.35 -5.06
C THR A 125 -5.82 -2.08 -3.56
N PHE A 126 -6.12 -0.83 -3.14
CA PHE A 126 -6.33 -0.47 -1.74
C PHE A 126 -7.45 -1.29 -1.11
N VAL A 127 -8.63 -1.35 -1.73
CA VAL A 127 -9.77 -2.13 -1.22
C VAL A 127 -9.42 -3.62 -1.16
N GLY A 128 -8.81 -4.15 -2.21
CA GLY A 128 -8.35 -5.55 -2.26
C GLY A 128 -7.40 -5.90 -1.12
N TYR A 129 -6.46 -5.04 -0.81
CA TYR A 129 -5.51 -5.26 0.28
C TYR A 129 -6.14 -5.01 1.67
N ALA A 130 -6.74 -3.84 1.87
CA ALA A 130 -7.18 -3.43 3.21
C ALA A 130 -8.44 -4.17 3.65
N VAL A 131 -9.38 -4.43 2.73
CA VAL A 131 -10.66 -5.06 3.05
C VAL A 131 -10.64 -6.55 2.71
N VAL A 132 -10.46 -6.90 1.42
CA VAL A 132 -10.59 -8.29 0.98
C VAL A 132 -9.51 -9.17 1.63
N TYR A 133 -8.23 -8.80 1.50
CA TYR A 133 -7.15 -9.58 2.08
C TYR A 133 -7.16 -9.54 3.61
N THR A 134 -7.15 -8.34 4.21
CA THR A 134 -6.91 -8.22 5.65
C THR A 134 -8.10 -8.67 6.47
N TRP A 135 -9.32 -8.34 6.06
CA TRP A 135 -10.52 -8.65 6.85
C TRP A 135 -11.08 -10.04 6.54
N PHE A 136 -11.17 -10.43 5.26
CA PHE A 136 -11.81 -11.68 4.87
C PHE A 136 -10.84 -12.84 4.68
N LEU A 137 -9.81 -12.68 3.85
CA LEU A 137 -8.94 -13.80 3.48
C LEU A 137 -8.01 -14.24 4.61
N LYS A 138 -7.44 -13.28 5.34
CA LYS A 138 -6.44 -13.60 6.37
C LYS A 138 -6.96 -14.48 7.50
N PRO A 139 -8.18 -14.30 8.04
CA PRO A 139 -8.77 -15.23 9.00
C PRO A 139 -9.39 -16.47 8.38
N ALA A 140 -9.75 -16.46 7.09
CA ALA A 140 -10.54 -17.51 6.45
C ALA A 140 -9.71 -18.67 5.88
N THR A 141 -8.48 -18.40 5.44
CA THR A 141 -7.68 -19.42 4.73
C THR A 141 -6.17 -19.25 4.92
N SER A 142 -5.44 -20.37 4.95
CA SER A 142 -3.98 -20.40 4.93
C SER A 142 -3.39 -19.90 3.59
N GLN A 143 -4.19 -19.92 2.51
CA GLN A 143 -3.81 -19.40 1.19
C GLN A 143 -3.90 -17.86 1.08
N ASN A 144 -4.18 -17.19 2.20
CA ASN A 144 -4.30 -15.72 2.22
C ASN A 144 -3.05 -15.01 1.66
N ILE A 145 -1.84 -15.55 1.92
CA ILE A 145 -0.58 -14.99 1.42
C ILE A 145 -0.54 -15.03 -0.10
N VAL A 146 -0.94 -16.14 -0.71
CA VAL A 146 -0.95 -16.30 -2.17
C VAL A 146 -1.95 -15.34 -2.79
N ILE A 147 -3.22 -15.39 -2.37
CA ILE A 147 -4.28 -14.56 -2.96
C ILE A 147 -4.03 -13.07 -2.69
N GLY A 148 -3.65 -12.73 -1.44
CA GLY A 148 -3.33 -11.35 -1.05
C GLY A 148 -2.07 -10.80 -1.71
N GLY A 149 -1.16 -11.70 -2.15
CA GLY A 149 0.03 -11.36 -2.91
C GLY A 149 -0.27 -10.61 -4.21
N LEU A 150 -1.48 -10.81 -4.78
CA LEU A 150 -1.90 -10.07 -5.98
C LEU A 150 -1.91 -8.54 -5.75
N SER A 151 -2.44 -8.08 -4.63
CA SER A 151 -2.42 -6.64 -4.31
C SER A 151 -1.00 -6.10 -4.17
N GLY A 152 -0.08 -6.89 -3.61
CA GLY A 152 1.35 -6.54 -3.51
C GLY A 152 2.09 -6.57 -4.85
N ALA A 153 1.57 -7.31 -5.83
CA ALA A 153 2.14 -7.43 -7.18
C ALA A 153 1.67 -6.32 -8.13
N MET A 154 0.60 -5.59 -7.80
CA MET A 154 -0.01 -4.56 -8.66
C MET A 154 0.87 -3.31 -8.96
N PRO A 155 1.79 -2.86 -8.11
CA PRO A 155 2.50 -1.61 -8.30
C PRO A 155 3.08 -1.35 -9.70
N PRO A 156 3.76 -2.30 -10.39
CA PRO A 156 4.25 -2.05 -11.75
C PRO A 156 3.14 -1.72 -12.75
N ALA A 157 1.99 -2.42 -12.66
CA ALA A 157 0.85 -2.15 -13.52
C ALA A 157 0.21 -0.78 -13.23
N LEU A 158 0.20 -0.34 -11.95
CA LEU A 158 -0.26 0.99 -11.58
C LEU A 158 0.66 2.07 -12.17
N GLY A 159 1.98 1.85 -12.11
CA GLY A 159 2.96 2.75 -12.73
C GLY A 159 2.81 2.79 -14.25
N TRP A 160 2.64 1.64 -14.88
CA TRP A 160 2.39 1.56 -16.34
C TRP A 160 1.13 2.33 -16.73
N ALA A 161 0.00 2.08 -16.05
CA ALA A 161 -1.26 2.78 -16.30
C ALA A 161 -1.12 4.30 -16.12
N ALA A 162 -0.30 4.77 -15.18
CA ALA A 162 -0.11 6.19 -14.94
C ALA A 162 0.48 6.93 -16.15
N VAL A 163 1.29 6.26 -16.95
CA VAL A 163 1.95 6.84 -18.14
C VAL A 163 1.15 6.56 -19.41
N ALA A 164 0.69 5.31 -19.59
CA ALA A 164 0.13 4.85 -20.85
C ALA A 164 -1.40 4.91 -20.93
N ASP A 165 -2.08 5.19 -19.81
CA ASP A 165 -3.56 5.14 -19.66
C ASP A 165 -4.16 3.79 -20.11
N GLN A 166 -3.39 2.73 -19.96
CA GLN A 166 -3.78 1.35 -20.29
C GLN A 166 -2.91 0.35 -19.52
N VAL A 167 -3.37 -0.90 -19.42
CA VAL A 167 -2.63 -2.00 -18.80
C VAL A 167 -2.50 -3.13 -19.83
N PRO A 168 -1.49 -3.09 -20.71
CA PRO A 168 -1.29 -4.10 -21.74
C PRO A 168 -0.77 -5.42 -21.13
N PRO A 169 -0.72 -6.51 -21.93
CA PRO A 169 -0.23 -7.81 -21.48
C PRO A 169 1.16 -7.76 -20.82
N GLU A 170 2.05 -6.90 -21.29
CA GLU A 170 3.41 -6.71 -20.74
C GLU A 170 3.37 -6.22 -19.28
N ALA A 171 2.46 -5.30 -18.97
CA ALA A 171 2.26 -4.83 -17.59
C ALA A 171 1.72 -5.98 -16.71
N TRP A 172 0.82 -6.81 -17.21
CA TRP A 172 0.33 -7.99 -16.51
C TRP A 172 1.39 -9.06 -16.31
N LEU A 173 2.35 -9.20 -17.24
CA LEU A 173 3.50 -10.09 -17.05
C LEU A 173 4.36 -9.65 -15.86
N LEU A 174 4.57 -8.34 -15.65
CA LEU A 174 5.29 -7.85 -14.48
C LEU A 174 4.54 -8.18 -13.18
N VAL A 175 3.22 -8.01 -13.18
CA VAL A 175 2.38 -8.43 -12.04
C VAL A 175 2.52 -9.92 -11.79
N LEU A 176 2.45 -10.74 -12.83
CA LEU A 176 2.56 -12.20 -12.75
C LEU A 176 3.92 -12.64 -12.17
N ILE A 177 5.03 -12.03 -12.61
CA ILE A 177 6.37 -12.32 -12.09
C ILE A 177 6.43 -12.09 -10.57
N ILE A 178 5.95 -10.94 -10.09
CA ILE A 178 5.96 -10.62 -8.66
C ILE A 178 4.99 -11.53 -7.90
N PHE A 179 3.82 -11.79 -8.49
CA PHE A 179 2.81 -12.66 -7.89
C PHE A 179 3.31 -14.09 -7.69
N VAL A 180 3.91 -14.68 -8.73
CA VAL A 180 4.47 -16.05 -8.66
C VAL A 180 5.69 -16.14 -7.74
N TRP A 181 6.49 -15.07 -7.65
CA TRP A 181 7.62 -15.00 -6.74
C TRP A 181 7.21 -14.94 -5.26
N THR A 182 6.03 -14.39 -4.97
CA THR A 182 5.56 -14.14 -3.58
C THR A 182 5.47 -15.42 -2.73
N PRO A 183 4.82 -16.53 -3.17
CA PRO A 183 4.73 -17.76 -2.36
C PRO A 183 6.09 -18.34 -1.95
N PRO A 184 7.04 -18.60 -2.89
CA PRO A 184 8.34 -19.17 -2.50
C PRO A 184 9.19 -18.22 -1.64
N HIS A 185 8.94 -16.91 -1.69
CA HIS A 185 9.64 -15.96 -0.84
C HIS A 185 9.14 -16.00 0.61
N PHE A 186 7.86 -16.29 0.83
CA PHE A 186 7.26 -16.33 2.17
C PHE A 186 7.33 -17.71 2.85
N TRP A 187 7.57 -18.77 2.11
CA TRP A 187 7.72 -20.15 2.60
C TRP A 187 9.18 -20.59 2.60
#